data_28496f38226c2342d28985365a12c577
#
_entry.id   28496f38226c2342d28985365a12c577
#
_cell.length_a   1.000
_cell.length_b   1.000
_cell.length_c   1.000
_cell.angle_alpha   90.00
_cell.angle_beta   90.00
_cell.angle_gamma   90.00
#
_symmetry.space_group_name_H-M   'P 1'
#
loop_
_entity.id
_entity.type
_entity.pdbx_description
1 polymer ?
#
loop_
_entity_poly.entity_id
_entity_poly.type
_entity_poly.pdbx_seq_one_letter_code
_entity_poly.pdbx_strand_id
1 'polypeptide(L)'
;MRSLFCLFTILLAPSLLYAQGQSGSQPRPPAPESSVPQQASVVTEPIILETPTGKLFGALELPKSSAPLPVALIIAGSGPTDRNGNTRGVPGANNNLKYLAEGLAAQGIASVRYDKRGVAESIKAATSESELRFDTYIDDAVLWIDDAVLWGKQLRADKRFSSVIIIGHSEGSLIGMVAAQKIGADAFISIAGAGRPLPQVLIEQLKRNLPADLQSQAEMIVKSLSEGKIVEDVPPALGGALFRRSIQPYLISQFRYDPAKEIAKLSIPVLIAQGTTDIQVPAQDAKLLAQAKPSASLLMIEGMNHVLKEAPAEQEKQLKSYTDPSLPVAPKLIEGINGFIKAIKK
;
A
#
# COMPACT_ATOMS: atom_id res chain seq x y z
N MET A 1 -12.55 19.73 -8.37
CA MET A 1 -12.21 18.55 -7.57
C MET A 1 -10.71 18.59 -7.27
N ARG A 2 -10.34 19.10 -6.10
CA ARG A 2 -8.95 19.15 -5.65
C ARG A 2 -8.62 17.85 -4.92
N SER A 3 -7.54 17.24 -5.34
CA SER A 3 -7.09 15.87 -5.01
C SER A 3 -6.99 15.56 -3.52
N LEU A 4 -7.34 14.32 -3.18
CA LEU A 4 -6.99 13.63 -1.94
C LEU A 4 -5.47 13.55 -1.85
N PHE A 5 -4.80 14.53 -1.27
CA PHE A 5 -3.35 14.53 -1.12
C PHE A 5 -2.93 13.54 -0.02
N CYS A 6 -1.97 12.73 -0.37
CA CYS A 6 -1.34 11.68 0.43
C CYS A 6 -0.95 12.17 1.84
N LEU A 7 -1.54 11.61 2.89
CA LEU A 7 -1.23 11.96 4.29
C LEU A 7 0.26 11.78 4.64
N PHE A 8 0.95 10.87 3.98
CA PHE A 8 2.34 10.54 4.25
C PHE A 8 3.37 11.25 3.35
N THR A 9 2.96 11.77 2.18
CA THR A 9 3.90 12.38 1.21
C THR A 9 4.05 13.89 1.35
N ILE A 10 3.12 14.59 2.00
CA ILE A 10 3.09 16.07 2.06
C ILE A 10 4.14 16.67 3.01
N LEU A 11 4.61 15.90 3.97
CA LEU A 11 5.58 16.38 4.97
C LEU A 11 7.04 16.37 4.48
N LEU A 12 7.31 16.01 3.22
CA LEU A 12 8.66 15.84 2.67
C LEU A 12 9.04 16.81 1.55
N ALA A 13 8.31 17.91 1.34
CA ALA A 13 8.67 18.90 0.33
C ALA A 13 9.54 20.02 0.91
N PRO A 14 10.87 19.98 0.74
CA PRO A 14 11.66 21.20 0.75
C PRO A 14 11.47 21.93 -0.60
N SER A 15 11.38 23.24 -0.54
CA SER A 15 11.34 24.14 -1.69
C SER A 15 12.53 23.90 -2.63
N LEU A 16 12.29 23.34 -3.82
CA LEU A 16 13.30 23.18 -4.86
C LEU A 16 13.38 24.45 -5.70
N LEU A 17 14.47 25.18 -5.55
CA LEU A 17 14.98 26.15 -6.52
C LEU A 17 15.65 25.39 -7.67
N TYR A 18 15.24 25.72 -8.88
CA TYR A 18 15.77 25.19 -10.14
C TYR A 18 17.24 25.59 -10.35
N ALA A 19 18.09 24.62 -10.69
CA ALA A 19 19.33 24.83 -11.42
C ALA A 19 19.40 23.86 -12.60
N GLN A 20 19.41 24.40 -13.81
CA GLN A 20 19.65 23.67 -15.06
C GLN A 20 21.15 23.43 -15.23
N GLY A 21 21.54 22.19 -15.57
CA GLY A 21 22.89 21.83 -16.00
C GLY A 21 22.83 20.66 -16.96
N GLN A 22 23.16 20.90 -18.22
CA GLN A 22 23.32 19.89 -19.27
C GLN A 22 24.66 19.17 -19.11
N SER A 23 24.69 17.85 -19.27
CA SER A 23 25.91 17.14 -19.71
C SER A 23 25.55 15.84 -20.42
N GLY A 24 26.13 15.64 -21.59
CA GLY A 24 25.92 14.52 -22.48
C GLY A 24 26.55 13.22 -21.99
N SER A 25 25.95 12.11 -22.34
CA SER A 25 26.45 10.76 -22.08
C SER A 25 26.72 10.02 -23.39
N GLN A 26 27.92 9.45 -23.49
CA GLN A 26 28.32 8.52 -24.57
C GLN A 26 27.72 7.12 -24.33
N PRO A 27 27.48 6.33 -25.40
CA PRO A 27 26.90 5.00 -25.28
C PRO A 27 27.91 3.95 -24.82
N ARG A 28 27.48 3.08 -23.93
CA ARG A 28 28.24 1.91 -23.42
C ARG A 28 28.00 0.70 -24.31
N PRO A 29 29.05 -0.15 -24.56
CA PRO A 29 28.89 -1.38 -25.37
C PRO A 29 28.02 -2.43 -24.65
N PRO A 30 27.36 -3.34 -25.40
CA PRO A 30 26.46 -4.34 -24.84
C PRO A 30 27.23 -5.42 -24.06
N ALA A 31 26.66 -5.82 -22.93
CA ALA A 31 27.10 -6.93 -22.09
C ALA A 31 26.71 -8.30 -22.73
N PRO A 32 27.42 -9.40 -22.45
CA PRO A 32 27.12 -10.70 -23.04
C PRO A 32 25.80 -11.27 -22.55
N GLU A 33 25.04 -11.87 -23.47
CA GLU A 33 23.77 -12.55 -23.20
C GLU A 33 23.99 -13.73 -22.24
N SER A 34 23.48 -13.57 -21.02
CA SER A 34 23.27 -14.69 -20.10
C SER A 34 21.97 -15.40 -20.47
N SER A 35 22.02 -16.73 -20.57
CA SER A 35 20.87 -17.60 -20.79
C SER A 35 19.78 -17.35 -19.75
N VAL A 36 18.76 -16.60 -20.13
CA VAL A 36 17.59 -16.33 -19.30
C VAL A 36 16.78 -17.62 -19.21
N PRO A 37 16.43 -18.10 -17.99
CA PRO A 37 15.48 -19.19 -17.85
C PRO A 37 14.17 -18.77 -18.56
N GLN A 38 13.58 -19.68 -19.31
CA GLN A 38 12.34 -19.46 -20.04
C GLN A 38 11.27 -18.96 -19.07
N GLN A 39 11.01 -17.65 -19.05
CA GLN A 39 9.99 -17.03 -18.19
C GLN A 39 8.66 -17.64 -18.57
N ALA A 40 7.94 -18.19 -17.58
CA ALA A 40 6.57 -18.62 -17.77
C ALA A 40 5.78 -17.44 -18.37
N SER A 41 5.03 -17.67 -19.44
CA SER A 41 4.22 -16.61 -20.05
C SER A 41 3.20 -16.12 -19.03
N VAL A 42 3.23 -14.84 -18.74
CA VAL A 42 2.29 -14.15 -17.82
C VAL A 42 1.29 -13.40 -18.68
N VAL A 43 0.01 -13.48 -18.32
CA VAL A 43 -1.07 -12.72 -18.96
C VAL A 43 -1.60 -11.71 -17.94
N THR A 44 -1.72 -10.46 -18.36
CA THR A 44 -2.43 -9.42 -17.59
C THR A 44 -3.84 -9.31 -18.10
N GLU A 45 -4.83 -9.63 -17.26
CA GLU A 45 -6.26 -9.55 -17.58
C GLU A 45 -6.89 -8.35 -16.84
N PRO A 46 -7.70 -7.50 -17.51
CA PRO A 46 -8.52 -6.53 -16.80
C PRO A 46 -9.58 -7.27 -15.97
N ILE A 47 -9.79 -6.80 -14.75
CA ILE A 47 -10.80 -7.35 -13.86
C ILE A 47 -11.63 -6.20 -13.26
N ILE A 48 -12.92 -6.43 -13.09
CA ILE A 48 -13.86 -5.42 -12.59
C ILE A 48 -14.67 -6.04 -11.46
N LEU A 49 -14.77 -5.30 -10.34
CA LEU A 49 -15.68 -5.58 -9.25
C LEU A 49 -16.84 -4.60 -9.31
N GLU A 50 -18.05 -5.10 -9.46
CA GLU A 50 -19.27 -4.30 -9.32
C GLU A 50 -19.54 -4.06 -7.84
N THR A 51 -19.88 -2.83 -7.48
CA THR A 51 -20.29 -2.47 -6.12
C THR A 51 -21.58 -1.64 -6.16
N PRO A 52 -22.31 -1.50 -5.05
CA PRO A 52 -23.54 -0.72 -5.04
C PRO A 52 -23.39 0.74 -5.49
N THR A 53 -22.20 1.32 -5.38
CA THR A 53 -21.94 2.72 -5.75
C THR A 53 -21.16 2.88 -7.05
N GLY A 54 -20.75 1.78 -7.71
CA GLY A 54 -20.02 1.81 -8.98
C GLY A 54 -18.96 0.72 -9.09
N LYS A 55 -18.18 0.79 -10.16
CA LYS A 55 -17.20 -0.23 -10.52
C LYS A 55 -15.83 0.07 -9.94
N LEU A 56 -15.18 -0.96 -9.40
CA LEU A 56 -13.76 -0.93 -9.07
C LEU A 56 -12.99 -1.68 -10.17
N PHE A 57 -11.99 -1.04 -10.72
CA PHE A 57 -11.18 -1.57 -11.82
C PHE A 57 -9.86 -2.11 -11.28
N GLY A 58 -9.47 -3.28 -11.76
CA GLY A 58 -8.25 -3.96 -11.37
C GLY A 58 -7.53 -4.61 -12.54
N ALA A 59 -6.41 -5.24 -12.21
CA ALA A 59 -5.63 -6.06 -13.13
C ALA A 59 -5.25 -7.37 -12.43
N LEU A 60 -5.52 -8.48 -13.08
CA LEU A 60 -5.09 -9.82 -12.69
C LEU A 60 -3.81 -10.17 -13.46
N GLU A 61 -2.71 -10.35 -12.75
CA GLU A 61 -1.48 -10.94 -13.27
C GLU A 61 -1.59 -12.46 -13.09
N LEU A 62 -1.69 -13.20 -14.21
CA LEU A 62 -1.92 -14.63 -14.22
C LEU A 62 -0.75 -15.37 -14.90
N PRO A 63 0.09 -16.09 -14.15
CA PRO A 63 1.07 -17.00 -14.71
C PRO A 63 0.37 -18.16 -15.44
N LYS A 64 0.93 -18.61 -16.56
CA LYS A 64 0.43 -19.82 -17.24
C LYS A 64 0.71 -21.05 -16.37
N SER A 65 -0.33 -21.78 -16.03
CA SER A 65 -0.25 -22.99 -15.22
C SER A 65 -1.35 -23.99 -15.60
N SER A 66 -1.03 -25.28 -15.49
CA SER A 66 -2.00 -26.38 -15.60
C SER A 66 -2.62 -26.76 -14.25
N ALA A 67 -2.09 -26.26 -13.16
CA ALA A 67 -2.57 -26.49 -11.80
C ALA A 67 -3.04 -25.17 -11.15
N PRO A 68 -3.96 -25.21 -10.19
CA PRO A 68 -4.39 -24.03 -9.45
C PRO A 68 -3.22 -23.35 -8.73
N LEU A 69 -3.16 -22.02 -8.83
CA LEU A 69 -2.10 -21.16 -8.29
C LEU A 69 -2.56 -20.49 -6.98
N PRO A 70 -1.64 -20.10 -6.06
CA PRO A 70 -1.97 -19.09 -5.06
C PRO A 70 -2.27 -17.77 -5.74
N VAL A 71 -3.26 -17.03 -5.22
CA VAL A 71 -3.56 -15.67 -5.68
C VAL A 71 -3.43 -14.67 -4.53
N ALA A 72 -2.80 -13.54 -4.80
CA ALA A 72 -2.65 -12.44 -3.85
C ALA A 72 -3.55 -11.26 -4.22
N LEU A 73 -4.37 -10.77 -3.29
CA LEU A 73 -4.99 -9.46 -3.42
C LEU A 73 -4.02 -8.39 -2.87
N ILE A 74 -3.55 -7.50 -3.72
CA ILE A 74 -2.61 -6.42 -3.37
C ILE A 74 -3.39 -5.14 -3.12
N ILE A 75 -3.31 -4.62 -1.88
CA ILE A 75 -3.99 -3.41 -1.42
C ILE A 75 -3.00 -2.26 -1.34
N ALA A 76 -3.27 -1.20 -2.09
CA ALA A 76 -2.42 -0.01 -2.17
C ALA A 76 -2.39 0.80 -0.86
N GLY A 77 -1.32 1.59 -0.67
CA GLY A 77 -1.15 2.53 0.43
C GLY A 77 -2.10 3.72 0.41
N SER A 78 -1.86 4.69 1.29
CA SER A 78 -2.70 5.87 1.51
C SER A 78 -2.84 6.78 0.28
N GLY A 79 -3.84 7.66 0.32
CA GLY A 79 -4.10 8.68 -0.68
C GLY A 79 -4.59 8.15 -2.03
N PRO A 80 -4.55 8.98 -3.08
CA PRO A 80 -5.03 8.63 -4.41
C PRO A 80 -4.00 7.78 -5.18
N THR A 81 -3.58 6.68 -4.57
CA THR A 81 -2.61 5.72 -5.12
C THR A 81 -3.34 4.66 -5.93
N ASP A 82 -2.98 4.56 -7.21
CA ASP A 82 -3.58 3.63 -8.17
C ASP A 82 -3.10 2.18 -7.98
N ARG A 83 -3.65 1.26 -8.77
CA ARG A 83 -3.30 -0.16 -8.77
C ARG A 83 -1.84 -0.46 -9.09
N ASN A 84 -1.12 0.47 -9.71
CA ASN A 84 0.30 0.33 -10.04
C ASN A 84 1.22 0.85 -8.92
N GLY A 85 0.65 1.55 -7.93
CA GLY A 85 1.37 2.17 -6.82
C GLY A 85 1.77 3.63 -7.10
N ASN A 86 1.20 4.25 -8.13
CA ASN A 86 1.46 5.65 -8.46
C ASN A 86 0.44 6.56 -7.77
N THR A 87 0.93 7.63 -7.16
CA THR A 87 0.08 8.57 -6.42
C THR A 87 -0.23 9.79 -7.27
N ARG A 88 -1.50 10.10 -7.47
CA ARG A 88 -1.95 11.28 -8.22
C ARG A 88 -1.44 12.56 -7.56
N GLY A 89 -0.81 13.42 -8.34
CA GLY A 89 -0.22 14.68 -7.88
C GLY A 89 1.26 14.59 -7.49
N VAL A 90 1.83 13.38 -7.46
CA VAL A 90 3.28 13.17 -7.40
C VAL A 90 3.80 13.06 -8.83
N PRO A 91 4.76 13.90 -9.25
CA PRO A 91 5.35 13.80 -10.59
C PRO A 91 6.04 12.46 -10.80
N GLY A 92 5.94 11.90 -12.00
CA GLY A 92 6.54 10.61 -12.35
C GLY A 92 5.72 9.41 -11.91
N ALA A 93 6.33 8.23 -12.02
CA ALA A 93 5.74 6.96 -11.63
C ALA A 93 6.81 6.07 -10.98
N ASN A 94 6.46 5.32 -9.95
CA ASN A 94 7.37 4.32 -9.38
C ASN A 94 6.96 2.87 -9.71
N ASN A 95 5.68 2.64 -10.01
CA ASN A 95 5.11 1.36 -10.40
C ASN A 95 5.39 0.19 -9.41
N ASN A 96 5.60 0.50 -8.14
CA ASN A 96 6.03 -0.50 -7.16
C ASN A 96 5.07 -1.69 -7.03
N LEU A 97 3.75 -1.46 -7.03
CA LEU A 97 2.77 -2.53 -6.92
C LEU A 97 2.63 -3.33 -8.24
N LYS A 98 2.83 -2.68 -9.40
CA LYS A 98 2.91 -3.36 -10.68
C LYS A 98 4.11 -4.30 -10.69
N TYR A 99 5.30 -3.83 -10.33
CA TYR A 99 6.52 -4.65 -10.31
C TYR A 99 6.49 -5.73 -9.22
N LEU A 100 5.82 -5.48 -8.09
CA LEU A 100 5.53 -6.52 -7.11
C LEU A 100 4.70 -7.65 -7.74
N ALA A 101 3.62 -7.31 -8.44
CA ALA A 101 2.74 -8.28 -9.10
C ALA A 101 3.47 -9.08 -10.19
N GLU A 102 4.25 -8.40 -11.04
CA GLU A 102 5.08 -9.03 -12.07
C GLU A 102 6.14 -9.98 -11.47
N GLY A 103 6.80 -9.54 -10.39
CA GLY A 103 7.76 -10.38 -9.66
C GLY A 103 7.13 -11.62 -9.03
N LEU A 104 5.93 -11.49 -8.46
CA LEU A 104 5.16 -12.62 -7.93
C LEU A 104 4.73 -13.58 -9.04
N ALA A 105 4.27 -13.05 -10.17
CA ALA A 105 3.87 -13.85 -11.31
C ALA A 105 5.05 -14.68 -11.87
N ALA A 106 6.25 -14.12 -11.90
CA ALA A 106 7.48 -14.85 -12.28
C ALA A 106 7.79 -16.02 -11.32
N GLN A 107 7.26 -16.00 -10.10
CA GLN A 107 7.36 -17.08 -9.09
C GLN A 107 6.16 -18.04 -9.10
N GLY A 108 5.23 -17.90 -10.05
CA GLY A 108 4.03 -18.74 -10.14
C GLY A 108 2.93 -18.35 -9.16
N ILE A 109 2.90 -17.12 -8.69
CA ILE A 109 1.87 -16.57 -7.80
C ILE A 109 1.05 -15.58 -8.60
N ALA A 110 -0.25 -15.85 -8.78
CA ALA A 110 -1.17 -14.90 -9.39
C ALA A 110 -1.43 -13.73 -8.44
N SER A 111 -1.79 -12.57 -8.98
CA SER A 111 -2.17 -11.43 -8.13
C SER A 111 -3.19 -10.53 -8.78
N VAL A 112 -4.07 -9.97 -7.94
CA VAL A 112 -4.98 -8.89 -8.31
C VAL A 112 -4.53 -7.62 -7.60
N ARG A 113 -4.41 -6.54 -8.36
CA ARG A 113 -4.23 -5.18 -7.86
C ARG A 113 -5.34 -4.29 -8.43
N TYR A 114 -5.88 -3.39 -7.63
CA TYR A 114 -7.04 -2.60 -8.03
C TYR A 114 -6.91 -1.13 -7.64
N ASP A 115 -7.59 -0.27 -8.39
CA ASP A 115 -7.75 1.13 -8.02
C ASP A 115 -8.76 1.23 -6.89
N LYS A 116 -8.34 1.82 -5.78
CA LYS A 116 -9.25 2.07 -4.67
C LYS A 116 -10.41 2.97 -5.11
N ARG A 117 -11.53 2.87 -4.42
CA ARG A 117 -12.70 3.72 -4.61
C ARG A 117 -12.30 5.21 -4.64
N GLY A 118 -12.73 5.93 -5.66
CA GLY A 118 -12.38 7.34 -5.85
C GLY A 118 -11.02 7.59 -6.49
N VAL A 119 -10.31 6.55 -6.92
CA VAL A 119 -8.97 6.65 -7.50
C VAL A 119 -8.96 6.15 -8.94
N ALA A 120 -8.18 6.79 -9.81
CA ALA A 120 -7.93 6.41 -11.20
C ALA A 120 -9.21 6.00 -11.97
N GLU A 121 -9.28 4.79 -12.52
CA GLU A 121 -10.48 4.33 -13.24
C GLU A 121 -11.68 4.10 -12.31
N SER A 122 -11.44 3.81 -11.02
CA SER A 122 -12.49 3.64 -10.00
C SER A 122 -13.02 4.97 -9.42
N ILE A 123 -12.69 6.12 -10.04
CA ILE A 123 -13.04 7.44 -9.53
C ILE A 123 -14.55 7.63 -9.35
N LYS A 124 -15.37 7.02 -10.22
CA LYS A 124 -16.83 7.13 -10.19
C LYS A 124 -17.48 6.24 -9.14
N ALA A 125 -16.75 5.34 -8.50
CA ALA A 125 -17.27 4.50 -7.43
C ALA A 125 -17.40 5.24 -6.10
N ALA A 126 -16.72 6.39 -5.93
CA ALA A 126 -16.91 7.27 -4.78
C ALA A 126 -17.96 8.34 -5.10
N THR A 127 -18.91 8.55 -4.19
CA THR A 127 -19.94 9.59 -4.29
C THR A 127 -19.34 10.95 -3.95
N SER A 128 -18.67 11.07 -2.80
CA SER A 128 -17.91 12.25 -2.40
C SER A 128 -16.77 11.90 -1.44
N GLU A 129 -15.80 12.81 -1.28
CA GLU A 129 -14.73 12.63 -0.31
C GLU A 129 -15.25 12.59 1.14
N SER A 130 -16.27 13.38 1.46
CA SER A 130 -16.83 13.45 2.81
C SER A 130 -17.61 12.19 3.23
N GLU A 131 -17.99 11.35 2.27
CA GLU A 131 -18.65 10.07 2.52
C GLU A 131 -17.68 8.90 2.63
N LEU A 132 -16.43 9.06 2.18
CA LEU A 132 -15.42 8.01 2.33
C LEU A 132 -15.13 7.74 3.81
N ARG A 133 -14.98 6.46 4.12
CA ARG A 133 -14.56 5.95 5.42
C ARG A 133 -13.44 4.94 5.21
N PHE A 134 -12.63 4.75 6.22
CA PHE A 134 -11.62 3.69 6.20
C PHE A 134 -12.27 2.30 6.06
N ASP A 135 -13.41 2.13 6.72
CA ASP A 135 -14.23 0.91 6.62
C ASP A 135 -14.67 0.60 5.18
N THR A 136 -14.93 1.62 4.35
CA THR A 136 -15.30 1.41 2.94
C THR A 136 -14.20 0.71 2.16
N TYR A 137 -12.93 1.03 2.41
CA TYR A 137 -11.81 0.34 1.76
C TYR A 137 -11.61 -1.08 2.29
N ILE A 138 -11.93 -1.32 3.57
CA ILE A 138 -11.94 -2.68 4.14
C ILE A 138 -13.02 -3.51 3.45
N ASP A 139 -14.22 -2.97 3.31
CA ASP A 139 -15.34 -3.67 2.68
C ASP A 139 -15.08 -3.92 1.18
N ASP A 140 -14.47 -2.99 0.47
CA ASP A 140 -14.02 -3.21 -0.91
C ASP A 140 -13.02 -4.38 -1.02
N ALA A 141 -12.06 -4.48 -0.09
CA ALA A 141 -11.12 -5.61 -0.07
C ALA A 141 -11.81 -6.94 0.24
N VAL A 142 -12.81 -6.94 1.12
CA VAL A 142 -13.66 -8.10 1.40
C VAL A 142 -14.42 -8.52 0.14
N LEU A 143 -15.05 -7.58 -0.56
CA LEU A 143 -15.80 -7.84 -1.79
C LEU A 143 -14.91 -8.45 -2.89
N TRP A 144 -13.67 -8.03 -3.05
CA TRP A 144 -12.73 -8.61 -4.01
C TRP A 144 -12.46 -10.11 -3.75
N ILE A 145 -12.63 -10.57 -2.52
CA ILE A 145 -12.31 -11.95 -2.13
C ILE A 145 -13.56 -12.83 -2.05
N ASP A 146 -14.65 -12.33 -1.48
CA ASP A 146 -15.77 -13.20 -1.02
C ASP A 146 -17.19 -12.74 -1.44
N ASP A 147 -17.36 -11.85 -2.41
CA ASP A 147 -18.71 -11.47 -2.82
C ASP A 147 -19.43 -12.57 -3.61
N ALA A 148 -20.27 -13.36 -2.94
CA ALA A 148 -21.06 -14.43 -3.51
C ALA A 148 -22.27 -13.95 -4.34
N VAL A 149 -22.61 -12.65 -4.35
CA VAL A 149 -23.93 -12.17 -4.84
C VAL A 149 -23.88 -11.57 -6.24
N LEU A 150 -22.80 -10.98 -6.68
CA LEU A 150 -22.82 -10.09 -7.84
C LEU A 150 -22.07 -10.56 -9.11
N TRP A 151 -21.61 -11.74 -9.34
CA TRP A 151 -21.06 -12.18 -10.66
C TRP A 151 -19.98 -13.29 -10.60
N GLY A 152 -20.06 -14.24 -9.70
CA GLY A 152 -19.55 -15.60 -9.94
C GLY A 152 -18.05 -15.80 -10.26
N LYS A 153 -17.19 -14.83 -9.97
CA LYS A 153 -15.74 -14.96 -10.15
C LYS A 153 -14.98 -14.22 -9.08
N GLN A 154 -15.24 -14.56 -7.85
CA GLN A 154 -14.42 -14.11 -6.73
C GLN A 154 -13.16 -14.96 -6.64
N LEU A 155 -12.10 -14.39 -6.09
CA LEU A 155 -10.81 -15.08 -6.00
C LEU A 155 -10.94 -16.45 -5.32
N ARG A 156 -11.79 -16.55 -4.30
CA ARG A 156 -11.99 -17.82 -3.57
C ARG A 156 -12.80 -18.87 -4.36
N ALA A 157 -13.75 -18.46 -5.18
CA ALA A 157 -14.58 -19.35 -5.99
C ALA A 157 -13.95 -19.70 -7.34
N ASP A 158 -12.94 -18.98 -7.77
CA ASP A 158 -12.25 -19.20 -9.04
C ASP A 158 -11.34 -20.43 -8.95
N LYS A 159 -11.69 -21.49 -9.69
CA LYS A 159 -10.95 -22.75 -9.72
C LYS A 159 -9.50 -22.63 -10.21
N ARG A 160 -9.12 -21.49 -10.79
CA ARG A 160 -7.72 -21.21 -11.14
C ARG A 160 -6.83 -21.01 -9.92
N PHE A 161 -7.44 -20.79 -8.73
CA PHE A 161 -6.70 -20.47 -7.52
C PHE A 161 -6.81 -21.54 -6.44
N SER A 162 -5.70 -21.82 -5.79
CA SER A 162 -5.58 -22.83 -4.73
C SER A 162 -5.66 -22.24 -3.32
N SER A 163 -5.33 -20.97 -3.17
CA SER A 163 -5.34 -20.23 -1.90
C SER A 163 -5.40 -18.72 -2.16
N VAL A 164 -5.97 -17.98 -1.23
CA VAL A 164 -6.13 -16.53 -1.28
C VAL A 164 -5.27 -15.87 -0.19
N ILE A 165 -4.34 -15.04 -0.62
CA ILE A 165 -3.43 -14.29 0.24
C ILE A 165 -3.79 -12.81 0.16
N ILE A 166 -3.76 -12.09 1.27
CA ILE A 166 -3.87 -10.63 1.27
C ILE A 166 -2.48 -10.03 1.45
N ILE A 167 -2.09 -9.14 0.56
CA ILE A 167 -0.88 -8.33 0.65
C ILE A 167 -1.29 -6.87 0.82
N GLY A 168 -0.98 -6.27 1.95
CA GLY A 168 -1.24 -4.84 2.19
C GLY A 168 0.06 -4.03 2.22
N HIS A 169 0.13 -2.97 1.44
CA HIS A 169 1.25 -2.02 1.44
C HIS A 169 0.89 -0.76 2.21
N SER A 170 1.72 -0.35 3.17
CA SER A 170 1.55 0.88 3.94
C SER A 170 0.17 0.91 4.64
N GLU A 171 -0.70 1.90 4.39
CA GLU A 171 -2.09 1.92 4.88
C GLU A 171 -2.88 0.67 4.47
N GLY A 172 -2.61 0.13 3.28
CA GLY A 172 -3.21 -1.12 2.80
C GLY A 172 -2.92 -2.32 3.71
N SER A 173 -1.85 -2.26 4.51
CA SER A 173 -1.57 -3.26 5.54
C SER A 173 -2.67 -3.31 6.60
N LEU A 174 -3.07 -2.17 7.13
CA LEU A 174 -4.15 -2.11 8.13
C LEU A 174 -5.51 -2.50 7.52
N ILE A 175 -5.80 -2.04 6.30
CA ILE A 175 -7.00 -2.47 5.55
C ILE A 175 -7.01 -3.99 5.41
N GLY A 176 -5.89 -4.57 4.97
CA GLY A 176 -5.74 -6.01 4.78
C GLY A 176 -5.84 -6.82 6.05
N MET A 177 -5.30 -6.34 7.18
CA MET A 177 -5.44 -6.99 8.50
C MET A 177 -6.91 -7.16 8.89
N VAL A 178 -7.71 -6.10 8.72
CA VAL A 178 -9.13 -6.14 9.10
C VAL A 178 -9.96 -6.93 8.09
N ALA A 179 -9.67 -6.79 6.79
CA ALA A 179 -10.32 -7.60 5.76
C ALA A 179 -10.07 -9.10 5.97
N ALA A 180 -8.82 -9.50 6.27
CA ALA A 180 -8.45 -10.90 6.52
C ALA A 180 -9.22 -11.53 7.69
N GLN A 181 -9.52 -10.75 8.74
CA GLN A 181 -10.35 -11.22 9.87
C GLN A 181 -11.79 -11.50 9.44
N LYS A 182 -12.34 -10.67 8.52
CA LYS A 182 -13.74 -10.79 8.08
C LYS A 182 -13.99 -12.00 7.18
N ILE A 183 -13.01 -12.36 6.34
CA ILE A 183 -13.23 -13.34 5.25
C ILE A 183 -12.43 -14.65 5.40
N GLY A 184 -11.54 -14.75 6.40
CA GLY A 184 -10.72 -15.94 6.59
C GLY A 184 -9.77 -16.21 5.41
N ALA A 185 -8.93 -15.26 5.03
CA ALA A 185 -7.85 -15.46 4.05
C ALA A 185 -6.91 -16.60 4.50
N ASP A 186 -6.21 -17.23 3.53
CA ASP A 186 -5.29 -18.34 3.85
C ASP A 186 -3.96 -17.83 4.43
N ALA A 187 -3.58 -16.57 4.13
CA ALA A 187 -2.45 -15.87 4.74
C ALA A 187 -2.57 -14.36 4.58
N PHE A 188 -1.80 -13.64 5.40
CA PHE A 188 -1.69 -12.19 5.32
C PHE A 188 -0.22 -11.76 5.26
N ILE A 189 0.07 -10.75 4.43
CA ILE A 189 1.40 -10.15 4.28
C ILE A 189 1.30 -8.64 4.46
N SER A 190 1.98 -8.12 5.48
CA SER A 190 2.16 -6.70 5.71
C SER A 190 3.46 -6.24 5.06
N ILE A 191 3.41 -5.28 4.16
CA ILE A 191 4.61 -4.65 3.58
C ILE A 191 4.63 -3.17 3.97
N ALA A 192 5.68 -2.74 4.67
CA ALA A 192 5.87 -1.35 5.12
C ALA A 192 4.63 -0.81 5.88
N GLY A 193 3.97 -1.68 6.66
CA GLY A 193 2.78 -1.34 7.44
C GLY A 193 3.15 -0.68 8.77
N ALA A 194 2.37 0.34 9.18
CA ALA A 194 2.54 0.96 10.49
C ALA A 194 2.18 -0.04 11.61
N GLY A 195 2.94 -0.02 12.71
CA GLY A 195 2.69 -0.79 13.92
C GLY A 195 1.99 0.02 15.02
N ARG A 196 1.82 1.33 14.80
CA ARG A 196 1.23 2.28 15.75
C ARG A 196 -0.07 2.87 15.20
N PRO A 197 -1.03 3.24 16.06
CA PRO A 197 -2.21 3.98 15.66
C PRO A 197 -1.87 5.27 14.91
N LEU A 198 -2.63 5.58 13.85
CA LEU A 198 -2.37 6.75 13.01
C LEU A 198 -2.30 8.08 13.78
N PRO A 199 -3.12 8.35 14.83
CA PRO A 199 -2.99 9.57 15.63
C PRO A 199 -1.58 9.77 16.22
N GLN A 200 -0.95 8.70 16.71
CA GLN A 200 0.41 8.76 17.26
C GLN A 200 1.44 9.08 16.19
N VAL A 201 1.35 8.41 15.03
CA VAL A 201 2.24 8.64 13.89
C VAL A 201 2.11 10.07 13.37
N LEU A 202 0.88 10.58 13.26
CA LEU A 202 0.62 11.96 12.81
C LEU A 202 1.22 13.00 13.77
N ILE A 203 0.98 12.87 15.06
CA ILE A 203 1.53 13.79 16.07
C ILE A 203 3.05 13.82 15.98
N GLU A 204 3.69 12.66 15.87
CA GLU A 204 5.15 12.58 15.76
C GLU A 204 5.68 13.27 14.48
N GLN A 205 5.03 13.05 13.34
CA GLN A 205 5.39 13.69 12.08
C GLN A 205 5.17 15.21 12.10
N LEU A 206 4.06 15.64 12.66
CA LEU A 206 3.72 17.06 12.80
C LEU A 206 4.70 17.80 13.72
N LYS A 207 5.12 17.18 14.83
CA LYS A 207 6.16 17.74 15.72
C LYS A 207 7.50 17.95 15.03
N ARG A 208 7.88 17.09 14.10
CA ARG A 208 9.15 17.24 13.37
C ARG A 208 9.11 18.32 12.29
N ASN A 209 7.94 18.61 11.73
CA ASN A 209 7.82 19.35 10.47
C ASN A 209 7.08 20.69 10.61
N LEU A 210 6.41 20.95 11.73
CA LEU A 210 5.65 22.19 11.95
C LEU A 210 6.35 23.13 12.94
N PRO A 211 6.17 24.45 12.77
CA PRO A 211 6.47 25.42 13.82
C PRO A 211 5.69 25.13 15.12
N ALA A 212 6.24 25.51 16.27
CA ALA A 212 5.72 25.15 17.59
C ALA A 212 4.26 25.60 17.83
N ASP A 213 3.88 26.76 17.31
CA ASP A 213 2.52 27.30 17.38
C ASP A 213 1.49 26.44 16.64
N LEU A 214 1.87 25.90 15.48
CA LEU A 214 1.02 24.99 14.71
C LEU A 214 1.01 23.55 15.28
N GLN A 215 2.08 23.13 15.98
CA GLN A 215 2.10 21.81 16.60
C GLN A 215 0.98 21.62 17.62
N SER A 216 0.83 22.57 18.54
CA SER A 216 -0.23 22.52 19.57
C SER A 216 -1.63 22.50 18.96
N GLN A 217 -1.85 23.26 17.90
CA GLN A 217 -3.13 23.28 17.19
C GLN A 217 -3.38 21.95 16.49
N ALA A 218 -2.38 21.37 15.83
CA ALA A 218 -2.47 20.07 15.19
C ALA A 218 -2.76 18.94 16.18
N GLU A 219 -2.13 18.97 17.36
CA GLU A 219 -2.41 18.00 18.44
C GLU A 219 -3.85 18.09 18.93
N MET A 220 -4.41 19.31 19.10
CA MET A 220 -5.80 19.50 19.49
C MET A 220 -6.77 18.96 18.41
N ILE A 221 -6.45 19.17 17.13
CA ILE A 221 -7.25 18.64 16.03
C ILE A 221 -7.21 17.10 16.05
N VAL A 222 -6.02 16.49 16.11
CA VAL A 222 -5.89 15.03 16.17
C VAL A 222 -6.63 14.44 17.36
N LYS A 223 -6.57 15.09 18.53
CA LYS A 223 -7.33 14.67 19.72
C LYS A 223 -8.82 14.72 19.46
N SER A 224 -9.35 15.83 18.94
CA SER A 224 -10.78 15.97 18.64
C SER A 224 -11.27 14.91 17.66
N LEU A 225 -10.50 14.68 16.59
CA LEU A 225 -10.83 13.63 15.61
C LEU A 225 -10.76 12.21 16.22
N SER A 226 -9.82 11.97 17.16
CA SER A 226 -9.75 10.69 17.88
C SER A 226 -10.95 10.47 18.81
N GLU A 227 -11.58 11.56 19.27
CA GLU A 227 -12.83 11.52 20.02
C GLU A 227 -14.10 11.47 19.12
N GLY A 228 -13.91 11.37 17.79
CA GLY A 228 -15.00 11.33 16.82
C GLY A 228 -15.64 12.70 16.51
N LYS A 229 -14.98 13.79 16.90
CA LYS A 229 -15.50 15.16 16.75
C LYS A 229 -14.91 15.83 15.51
N ILE A 230 -15.78 16.39 14.65
CA ILE A 230 -15.38 17.24 13.54
C ILE A 230 -14.87 18.59 14.07
N VAL A 231 -13.79 19.08 13.48
CA VAL A 231 -13.22 20.40 13.76
C VAL A 231 -13.54 21.34 12.59
N GLU A 232 -14.33 22.37 12.89
CA GLU A 232 -14.78 23.34 11.86
C GLU A 232 -13.65 24.34 11.53
N ASP A 233 -13.07 24.92 12.56
CA ASP A 233 -12.07 25.99 12.45
C ASP A 233 -10.66 25.39 12.43
N VAL A 234 -10.24 24.91 11.24
CA VAL A 234 -8.90 24.41 11.01
C VAL A 234 -8.01 25.51 10.43
N PRO A 235 -6.85 25.81 11.03
CA PRO A 235 -5.91 26.79 10.48
C PRO A 235 -5.61 26.50 9.00
N PRO A 236 -5.57 27.52 8.12
CA PRO A 236 -5.33 27.32 6.67
C PRO A 236 -4.08 26.49 6.36
N ALA A 237 -3.03 26.65 7.15
CA ALA A 237 -1.78 25.86 7.01
C ALA A 237 -1.98 24.36 7.28
N LEU A 238 -2.94 23.98 8.09
CA LEU A 238 -3.27 22.58 8.43
C LEU A 238 -4.47 22.07 7.62
N GLY A 239 -5.39 22.95 7.24
CA GLY A 239 -6.64 22.61 6.58
C GLY A 239 -6.50 22.20 5.11
N GLY A 240 -5.52 22.77 4.40
CA GLY A 240 -5.41 22.58 2.95
C GLY A 240 -5.10 21.16 2.52
N ALA A 241 -4.33 20.43 3.30
CA ALA A 241 -3.83 19.12 2.93
C ALA A 241 -4.28 18.00 3.87
N LEU A 242 -4.18 18.19 5.19
CA LEU A 242 -4.25 17.11 6.16
C LEU A 242 -5.60 17.04 6.90
N PHE A 243 -6.15 18.21 7.31
CA PHE A 243 -7.34 18.26 8.18
C PHE A 243 -8.52 18.98 7.55
N ARG A 244 -8.55 19.12 6.19
CA ARG A 244 -9.74 19.71 5.55
C ARG A 244 -10.99 18.98 5.94
N ARG A 245 -12.09 19.72 6.09
CA ARG A 245 -13.36 19.18 6.59
C ARG A 245 -13.82 17.89 5.89
N SER A 246 -13.63 17.81 4.58
CA SER A 246 -14.06 16.65 3.78
C SER A 246 -13.31 15.36 4.10
N ILE A 247 -12.06 15.41 4.61
CA ILE A 247 -11.27 14.23 4.96
C ILE A 247 -11.44 13.80 6.43
N GLN A 248 -11.95 14.66 7.29
CA GLN A 248 -12.05 14.37 8.72
C GLN A 248 -12.90 13.13 9.04
N PRO A 249 -14.05 12.88 8.38
CA PRO A 249 -14.81 11.64 8.59
C PRO A 249 -14.01 10.38 8.28
N TYR A 250 -13.15 10.42 7.26
CA TYR A 250 -12.23 9.33 6.94
C TYR A 250 -11.21 9.12 8.07
N LEU A 251 -10.54 10.20 8.53
CA LEU A 251 -9.57 10.14 9.63
C LEU A 251 -10.21 9.60 10.91
N ILE A 252 -11.38 10.09 11.28
CA ILE A 252 -12.14 9.60 12.46
C ILE A 252 -12.37 8.10 12.35
N SER A 253 -12.77 7.61 11.18
CA SER A 253 -13.00 6.18 10.99
C SER A 253 -11.71 5.35 11.09
N GLN A 254 -10.59 5.86 10.55
CA GLN A 254 -9.29 5.18 10.62
C GLN A 254 -8.67 5.22 12.02
N PHE A 255 -8.84 6.31 12.77
CA PHE A 255 -8.28 6.49 14.12
C PHE A 255 -8.79 5.47 15.14
N ARG A 256 -9.90 4.78 14.84
CA ARG A 256 -10.43 3.69 15.68
C ARG A 256 -9.58 2.43 15.66
N TYR A 257 -8.71 2.28 14.66
CA TYR A 257 -7.93 1.08 14.45
C TYR A 257 -6.51 1.21 15.03
N ASP A 258 -6.09 0.16 15.72
CA ASP A 258 -4.75 -0.01 16.26
C ASP A 258 -4.08 -1.20 15.54
N PRO A 259 -3.09 -0.95 14.66
CA PRO A 259 -2.49 -2.02 13.86
C PRO A 259 -1.93 -3.18 14.67
N ALA A 260 -1.32 -2.89 15.83
CA ALA A 260 -0.80 -3.93 16.71
C ALA A 260 -1.92 -4.82 17.27
N LYS A 261 -3.08 -4.24 17.62
CA LYS A 261 -4.25 -5.00 18.07
C LYS A 261 -4.89 -5.76 16.90
N GLU A 262 -4.92 -5.17 15.71
CA GLU A 262 -5.54 -5.84 14.57
C GLU A 262 -4.73 -7.05 14.09
N ILE A 263 -3.41 -6.94 13.99
CA ILE A 263 -2.56 -8.06 13.58
C ILE A 263 -2.59 -9.22 14.61
N ALA A 264 -2.72 -8.89 15.90
CA ALA A 264 -2.81 -9.90 16.98
C ALA A 264 -4.06 -10.80 16.86
N LYS A 265 -5.15 -10.30 16.27
CA LYS A 265 -6.41 -11.05 16.08
C LYS A 265 -6.33 -12.08 14.94
N LEU A 266 -5.35 -11.99 14.04
CA LEU A 266 -5.23 -12.90 12.91
C LEU A 266 -4.87 -14.32 13.40
N SER A 267 -5.68 -15.32 13.06
CA SER A 267 -5.41 -16.74 13.32
C SER A 267 -4.63 -17.44 12.20
N ILE A 268 -4.47 -16.76 11.07
CA ILE A 268 -3.79 -17.25 9.87
C ILE A 268 -2.28 -16.96 9.89
N PRO A 269 -1.47 -17.63 9.05
CA PRO A 269 -0.06 -17.29 8.86
C PRO A 269 0.14 -15.83 8.43
N VAL A 270 1.14 -15.16 9.03
CA VAL A 270 1.45 -13.76 8.79
C VAL A 270 2.92 -13.58 8.44
N LEU A 271 3.20 -12.79 7.39
CA LEU A 271 4.52 -12.26 7.08
C LEU A 271 4.51 -10.73 7.27
N ILE A 272 5.49 -10.20 7.97
CA ILE A 272 5.75 -8.77 8.12
C ILE A 272 7.05 -8.47 7.37
N ALA A 273 6.97 -7.70 6.28
CA ALA A 273 8.12 -7.31 5.47
C ALA A 273 8.38 -5.80 5.59
N GLN A 274 9.62 -5.42 5.90
CA GLN A 274 9.99 -4.03 6.13
C GLN A 274 11.37 -3.72 5.58
N GLY A 275 11.50 -2.57 4.93
CA GLY A 275 12.78 -2.06 4.47
C GLY A 275 13.54 -1.30 5.57
N THR A 276 14.89 -1.44 5.59
CA THR A 276 15.71 -0.75 6.59
C THR A 276 15.93 0.73 6.30
N THR A 277 15.69 1.16 5.05
CA THR A 277 15.83 2.56 4.61
C THR A 277 14.49 3.27 4.40
N ASP A 278 13.39 2.69 4.87
CA ASP A 278 12.06 3.32 4.79
C ASP A 278 11.99 4.59 5.64
N ILE A 279 11.81 5.75 4.98
CA ILE A 279 11.73 7.07 5.63
C ILE A 279 10.29 7.45 6.04
N GLN A 280 9.27 6.69 5.62
CA GLN A 280 7.87 6.96 5.95
C GLN A 280 7.39 6.12 7.13
N VAL A 281 7.67 4.82 7.11
CA VAL A 281 7.33 3.88 8.18
C VAL A 281 8.64 3.27 8.69
N PRO A 282 9.10 3.66 9.88
CA PRO A 282 10.38 3.20 10.40
C PRO A 282 10.33 1.70 10.74
N ALA A 283 11.49 1.04 10.66
CA ALA A 283 11.68 -0.37 10.99
C ALA A 283 11.14 -0.78 12.37
N GLN A 284 11.03 0.19 13.30
CA GLN A 284 10.43 -0.04 14.62
C GLN A 284 8.95 -0.43 14.54
N ASP A 285 8.19 0.08 13.56
CA ASP A 285 6.79 -0.27 13.38
C ASP A 285 6.61 -1.76 13.03
N ALA A 286 7.47 -2.32 12.17
CA ALA A 286 7.47 -3.76 11.88
C ALA A 286 7.81 -4.61 13.12
N LYS A 287 8.72 -4.15 13.98
CA LYS A 287 9.04 -4.82 15.25
C LYS A 287 7.84 -4.79 16.21
N LEU A 288 7.09 -3.70 16.28
CA LEU A 288 5.86 -3.61 17.08
C LEU A 288 4.80 -4.58 16.59
N LEU A 289 4.61 -4.70 15.27
CA LEU A 289 3.71 -5.70 14.69
C LEU A 289 4.15 -7.12 15.04
N ALA A 290 5.46 -7.43 14.93
CA ALA A 290 6.00 -8.75 15.26
C ALA A 290 5.87 -9.06 16.77
N GLN A 291 6.03 -8.08 17.64
CA GLN A 291 5.79 -8.22 19.08
C GLN A 291 4.31 -8.51 19.38
N ALA A 292 3.39 -7.83 18.68
CA ALA A 292 1.95 -8.06 18.84
C ALA A 292 1.50 -9.42 18.28
N LYS A 293 2.24 -9.97 17.30
CA LYS A 293 1.97 -11.28 16.67
C LYS A 293 3.24 -12.15 16.67
N PRO A 294 3.61 -12.80 17.79
CA PRO A 294 4.86 -13.56 17.90
C PRO A 294 4.97 -14.74 16.93
N SER A 295 3.84 -15.24 16.42
CA SER A 295 3.81 -16.31 15.40
C SER A 295 4.04 -15.80 13.97
N ALA A 296 4.13 -14.49 13.75
CA ALA A 296 4.42 -13.91 12.45
C ALA A 296 5.90 -14.09 12.08
N SER A 297 6.16 -14.32 10.79
CA SER A 297 7.50 -14.22 10.23
C SER A 297 7.86 -12.74 10.03
N LEU A 298 9.02 -12.30 10.49
CA LEU A 298 9.53 -10.95 10.27
C LEU A 298 10.66 -10.98 9.25
N LEU A 299 10.50 -10.27 8.14
CA LEU A 299 11.48 -10.12 7.06
C LEU A 299 11.97 -8.66 7.00
N MET A 300 13.18 -8.43 7.48
CA MET A 300 13.86 -7.14 7.33
C MET A 300 14.70 -7.15 6.06
N ILE A 301 14.48 -6.18 5.17
CA ILE A 301 15.14 -6.11 3.86
C ILE A 301 16.09 -4.92 3.84
N GLU A 302 17.38 -5.23 3.85
CA GLU A 302 18.43 -4.23 3.84
C GLU A 302 18.36 -3.35 2.59
N GLY A 303 18.40 -2.03 2.76
CA GLY A 303 18.38 -1.05 1.69
C GLY A 303 17.01 -0.84 1.01
N MET A 304 15.97 -1.59 1.36
CA MET A 304 14.64 -1.35 0.78
C MET A 304 13.97 -0.14 1.42
N ASN A 305 13.40 0.72 0.60
CA ASN A 305 12.64 1.90 1.02
C ASN A 305 11.11 1.68 0.98
N HIS A 306 10.33 2.74 1.28
CA HIS A 306 8.88 2.67 1.34
C HIS A 306 8.21 2.27 0.01
N VAL A 307 8.77 2.67 -1.12
CA VAL A 307 8.27 2.29 -2.46
C VAL A 307 8.88 0.98 -2.96
N LEU A 308 9.35 0.13 -2.05
CA LEU A 308 9.80 -1.24 -2.26
C LEU A 308 11.06 -1.36 -3.13
N LYS A 309 11.82 -0.28 -3.31
CA LYS A 309 13.03 -0.24 -4.15
C LYS A 309 14.28 -0.20 -3.29
N GLU A 310 15.36 -0.75 -3.78
CA GLU A 310 16.67 -0.55 -3.14
C GLU A 310 17.11 0.89 -3.32
N ALA A 311 17.32 1.58 -2.21
CA ALA A 311 17.71 2.98 -2.17
C ALA A 311 18.56 3.28 -0.91
N PRO A 312 19.53 4.21 -1.02
CA PRO A 312 20.36 4.58 0.13
C PRO A 312 19.52 5.28 1.22
N ALA A 313 20.05 5.33 2.45
CA ALA A 313 19.36 5.95 3.59
C ALA A 313 19.19 7.48 3.46
N GLU A 314 20.03 8.14 2.65
CA GLU A 314 19.98 9.59 2.49
C GLU A 314 18.71 10.02 1.75
N GLN A 315 17.92 10.85 2.40
CA GLN A 315 16.59 11.28 1.96
C GLN A 315 16.56 11.83 0.53
N GLU A 316 17.50 12.71 0.15
CA GLU A 316 17.53 13.30 -1.19
C GLU A 316 17.73 12.26 -2.30
N LYS A 317 18.56 11.24 -2.04
CA LYS A 317 18.79 10.14 -2.98
C LYS A 317 17.59 9.22 -3.07
N GLN A 318 16.89 9.02 -1.94
CA GLN A 318 15.66 8.21 -1.91
C GLN A 318 14.53 8.81 -2.73
N LEU A 319 14.32 10.13 -2.65
CA LEU A 319 13.22 10.79 -3.34
C LEU A 319 13.21 10.53 -4.85
N LYS A 320 14.37 10.34 -5.47
CA LYS A 320 14.48 9.96 -6.90
C LYS A 320 13.81 8.62 -7.18
N SER A 321 13.91 7.66 -6.28
CA SER A 321 13.31 6.33 -6.46
C SER A 321 11.77 6.34 -6.43
N TYR A 322 11.16 7.38 -5.86
CA TYR A 322 9.70 7.55 -5.81
C TYR A 322 9.10 7.96 -7.16
N THR A 323 9.93 8.39 -8.09
CA THR A 323 9.50 8.91 -9.40
C THR A 323 10.20 8.23 -10.57
N ASP A 324 11.05 7.23 -10.30
CA ASP A 324 11.82 6.51 -11.32
C ASP A 324 11.21 5.14 -11.61
N PRO A 325 10.53 4.98 -12.77
CA PRO A 325 9.93 3.72 -13.16
C PRO A 325 10.97 2.67 -13.64
N SER A 326 12.24 3.04 -13.83
CA SER A 326 13.26 2.08 -14.26
C SER A 326 13.79 1.20 -13.12
N LEU A 327 13.60 1.61 -11.88
CA LEU A 327 14.06 0.87 -10.71
C LEU A 327 13.11 -0.30 -10.39
N PRO A 328 13.62 -1.53 -10.27
CA PRO A 328 12.81 -2.69 -9.88
C PRO A 328 12.45 -2.65 -8.40
N VAL A 329 11.49 -3.48 -8.01
CA VAL A 329 11.24 -3.84 -6.61
C VAL A 329 12.42 -4.66 -6.08
N ALA A 330 12.76 -4.48 -4.80
CA ALA A 330 13.85 -5.22 -4.15
C ALA A 330 13.65 -6.75 -4.32
N PRO A 331 14.60 -7.47 -4.93
CA PRO A 331 14.48 -8.92 -5.22
C PRO A 331 14.21 -9.74 -3.96
N LYS A 332 14.85 -9.40 -2.84
CA LYS A 332 14.65 -10.06 -1.54
C LYS A 332 13.21 -10.01 -1.04
N LEU A 333 12.41 -9.00 -1.42
CA LEU A 333 11.00 -8.96 -1.09
C LEU A 333 10.24 -10.07 -1.82
N ILE A 334 10.47 -10.21 -3.12
CA ILE A 334 9.82 -11.25 -3.95
C ILE A 334 10.22 -12.64 -3.46
N GLU A 335 11.50 -12.87 -3.21
CA GLU A 335 12.02 -14.13 -2.69
C GLU A 335 11.41 -14.49 -1.33
N GLY A 336 11.36 -13.52 -0.41
CA GLY A 336 10.79 -13.71 0.91
C GLY A 336 9.31 -14.04 0.88
N ILE A 337 8.52 -13.33 0.07
CA ILE A 337 7.09 -13.61 -0.12
C ILE A 337 6.89 -15.01 -0.71
N ASN A 338 7.64 -15.37 -1.76
CA ASN A 338 7.57 -16.66 -2.39
C ASN A 338 7.93 -17.80 -1.41
N GLY A 339 9.00 -17.63 -0.63
CA GLY A 339 9.40 -18.58 0.42
C GLY A 339 8.32 -18.78 1.47
N PHE A 340 7.72 -17.69 1.94
CA PHE A 340 6.62 -17.71 2.91
C PHE A 340 5.38 -18.46 2.34
N ILE A 341 4.93 -18.12 1.14
CA ILE A 341 3.76 -18.76 0.51
C ILE A 341 4.01 -20.26 0.27
N LYS A 342 5.20 -20.66 -0.11
CA LYS A 342 5.56 -22.08 -0.26
C LYS A 342 5.57 -22.84 1.08
N ALA A 343 5.94 -22.17 2.17
CA ALA A 343 5.99 -22.80 3.50
C ALA A 343 4.58 -23.07 4.08
N ILE A 344 3.58 -22.22 3.74
CA ILE A 344 2.19 -22.42 4.24
C ILE A 344 1.48 -23.60 3.53
N LYS A 345 1.92 -23.99 2.34
CA LYS A 345 1.31 -25.08 1.58
C LYS A 345 1.67 -26.48 2.08
N LYS A 346 2.54 -26.56 3.05
CA LYS A 346 2.95 -27.83 3.68
C LYS A 346 2.18 -28.08 4.97
#